data_3498becca4532154433409dbf89337b3
#
_entry.id   3498becca4532154433409dbf89337b3
#
_cell.length_a   1.000
_cell.length_b   1.000
_cell.length_c   1.000
_cell.angle_alpha   90.00
_cell.angle_beta   90.00
_cell.angle_gamma   90.00
#
_symmetry.space_group_name_H-M   'P 1'
#
loop_
_entity.id
_entity.type
_entity.pdbx_description
1 polymer ?
#
loop_
_entity_poly.entity_id
_entity_poly.type
_entity_poly.pdbx_seq_one_letter_code
_entity_poly.pdbx_strand_id
1 'polypeptide(L)'
;MTSGKILVSVIVGVTAIFGAALWWFVNYAFYEELDDVALIVQRGDGAAFEVPLDPVGNQVSGINAESSPLRFRACFTLPAEQAADLLTEAFPYDDPIPLGAPGWFECFDAETIGTALEAGEAQAFLIQRDITRGIDRVGALFPDGRGFAWHQLNGTLE
;
A
#
# COMPACT_ATOMS: atom_id res chain seq x y z
N MET A 1 23.34 32.07 -33.89
CA MET A 1 23.56 30.73 -33.21
C MET A 1 23.86 29.72 -34.29
N THR A 2 24.87 28.88 -34.08
CA THR A 2 25.19 27.81 -35.04
C THR A 2 24.10 26.70 -34.94
N SER A 3 23.71 26.15 -36.09
CA SER A 3 22.67 25.11 -36.20
C SER A 3 22.86 23.97 -35.19
N GLY A 4 24.11 23.59 -34.87
CA GLY A 4 24.41 22.57 -33.87
C GLY A 4 24.00 22.96 -32.43
N LYS A 5 24.14 24.22 -32.05
CA LYS A 5 23.70 24.67 -30.71
C LYS A 5 22.18 24.64 -30.59
N ILE A 6 21.46 24.97 -31.65
CA ILE A 6 19.99 24.90 -31.68
C ILE A 6 19.56 23.44 -31.53
N LEU A 7 20.15 22.53 -32.29
CA LEU A 7 19.84 21.10 -32.23
C LEU A 7 20.04 20.51 -30.81
N VAL A 8 21.22 20.81 -30.23
CA VAL A 8 21.51 20.33 -28.84
C VAL A 8 20.52 20.92 -27.84
N SER A 9 20.19 22.21 -27.92
CA SER A 9 19.23 22.87 -27.05
C SER A 9 17.82 22.23 -27.16
N VAL A 10 17.40 21.88 -28.36
CA VAL A 10 16.10 21.21 -28.60
C VAL A 10 16.10 19.84 -28.00
N ILE A 11 17.16 19.03 -28.20
CA ILE A 11 17.27 17.68 -27.64
C ILE A 11 17.22 17.74 -26.10
N VAL A 12 18.02 18.60 -25.49
CA VAL A 12 18.04 18.74 -24.03
C VAL A 12 16.69 19.20 -23.50
N GLY A 13 16.06 20.18 -24.15
CA GLY A 13 14.76 20.71 -23.78
C GLY A 13 13.66 19.64 -23.84
N VAL A 14 13.58 18.89 -24.93
CA VAL A 14 12.62 17.79 -25.10
C VAL A 14 12.85 16.67 -24.05
N THR A 15 14.10 16.31 -23.81
CA THR A 15 14.44 15.29 -22.80
C THR A 15 14.04 15.74 -21.38
N ALA A 16 14.30 16.99 -21.05
CA ALA A 16 13.93 17.54 -19.74
C ALA A 16 12.40 17.58 -19.55
N ILE A 17 11.65 18.03 -20.55
CA ILE A 17 10.18 18.06 -20.51
C ILE A 17 9.61 16.64 -20.39
N PHE A 18 10.11 15.70 -21.21
CA PHE A 18 9.68 14.30 -21.17
C PHE A 18 9.99 13.67 -19.82
N GLY A 19 11.19 13.89 -19.27
CA GLY A 19 11.58 13.38 -17.96
C GLY A 19 10.70 13.92 -16.83
N ALA A 20 10.41 15.23 -16.84
CA ALA A 20 9.52 15.87 -15.87
C ALA A 20 8.07 15.33 -15.98
N ALA A 21 7.57 15.19 -17.21
CA ALA A 21 6.25 14.62 -17.46
C ALA A 21 6.16 13.17 -16.97
N LEU A 22 7.14 12.34 -17.32
CA LEU A 22 7.18 10.94 -16.89
C LEU A 22 7.25 10.82 -15.37
N TRP A 23 8.09 11.64 -14.72
CA TRP A 23 8.16 11.68 -13.26
C TRP A 23 6.82 12.02 -12.61
N TRP A 24 6.11 13.03 -13.15
CA TRP A 24 4.79 13.42 -12.65
C TRP A 24 3.75 12.32 -12.88
N PHE A 25 3.73 11.69 -14.05
CA PHE A 25 2.82 10.59 -14.35
C PHE A 25 3.03 9.38 -13.44
N VAL A 26 4.28 9.02 -13.15
CA VAL A 26 4.58 7.87 -12.29
C VAL A 26 4.20 8.12 -10.84
N ASN A 27 4.39 9.36 -10.34
CA ASN A 27 4.21 9.67 -8.93
C ASN A 27 2.82 10.21 -8.56
N TYR A 28 2.09 10.84 -9.48
CA TYR A 28 0.85 11.55 -9.14
C TYR A 28 -0.35 11.18 -10.01
N ALA A 29 -0.18 11.05 -11.31
CA ALA A 29 -1.29 11.14 -12.27
C ALA A 29 -2.36 10.05 -12.17
N PHE A 30 -2.07 8.91 -11.55
CA PHE A 30 -2.97 7.75 -11.53
C PHE A 30 -3.33 7.31 -10.12
N TYR A 31 -2.95 8.08 -9.10
CA TYR A 31 -3.33 7.79 -7.73
C TYR A 31 -4.61 8.53 -7.37
N GLU A 32 -5.51 7.80 -6.72
CA GLU A 32 -6.70 8.32 -6.05
C GLU A 32 -6.50 8.17 -4.56
N GLU A 33 -6.77 9.24 -3.80
CA GLU A 33 -6.81 9.21 -2.35
C GLU A 33 -8.14 8.58 -1.90
N LEU A 34 -8.05 7.71 -0.91
CA LEU A 34 -9.20 7.02 -0.34
C LEU A 34 -9.40 7.53 1.09
N ASP A 35 -10.48 8.25 1.31
CA ASP A 35 -10.89 8.74 2.63
C ASP A 35 -11.61 7.66 3.46
N ASP A 36 -12.06 6.59 2.80
CA ASP A 36 -12.74 5.45 3.41
C ASP A 36 -12.13 4.14 2.89
N VAL A 37 -11.57 3.37 3.81
CA VAL A 37 -11.00 2.04 3.53
C VAL A 37 -11.71 1.03 4.40
N ALA A 38 -12.59 0.22 3.80
CA ALA A 38 -13.18 -0.90 4.50
C ALA A 38 -12.13 -2.02 4.71
N LEU A 39 -11.91 -2.40 5.95
CA LEU A 39 -11.09 -3.55 6.32
C LEU A 39 -11.99 -4.78 6.49
N ILE A 40 -12.12 -5.55 5.43
CA ILE A 40 -12.80 -6.86 5.47
C ILE A 40 -11.73 -7.93 5.58
N VAL A 41 -11.55 -8.46 6.79
CA VAL A 41 -10.45 -9.36 7.13
C VAL A 41 -10.91 -10.81 7.08
N GLN A 42 -10.09 -11.70 6.54
CA GLN A 42 -10.38 -13.13 6.50
C GLN A 42 -9.94 -13.82 7.79
N ARG A 43 -10.80 -14.75 8.27
CA ARG A 43 -10.51 -15.66 9.36
C ARG A 43 -9.89 -16.97 8.85
N GLY A 44 -9.30 -17.71 9.77
CA GLY A 44 -8.74 -19.03 9.48
C GLY A 44 -9.76 -20.07 9.00
N ASP A 45 -11.05 -19.90 9.26
CA ASP A 45 -12.15 -20.76 8.79
C ASP A 45 -12.70 -20.35 7.40
N GLY A 46 -12.13 -19.29 6.79
CA GLY A 46 -12.56 -18.75 5.49
C GLY A 46 -13.72 -17.75 5.58
N ALA A 47 -14.28 -17.50 6.76
CA ALA A 47 -15.23 -16.43 6.95
C ALA A 47 -14.53 -15.08 6.90
N ALA A 48 -15.27 -14.04 6.56
CA ALA A 48 -14.77 -12.66 6.58
C ALA A 48 -15.54 -11.84 7.62
N PHE A 49 -14.86 -10.89 8.24
CA PHE A 49 -15.47 -9.94 9.16
C PHE A 49 -14.97 -8.54 8.86
N GLU A 50 -15.82 -7.57 9.10
CA GLU A 50 -15.47 -6.15 8.93
C GLU A 50 -14.88 -5.62 10.24
N VAL A 51 -13.72 -4.99 10.14
CA VAL A 51 -13.12 -4.24 11.25
C VAL A 51 -13.64 -2.81 11.16
N PRO A 52 -14.44 -2.35 12.14
CA PRO A 52 -14.98 -1.00 12.12
C PRO A 52 -13.83 0.01 12.30
N LEU A 53 -13.52 0.74 11.26
CA LEU A 53 -12.65 1.90 11.32
C LEU A 53 -13.52 3.12 11.62
N ASP A 54 -13.33 3.72 12.80
CA ASP A 54 -14.02 4.96 13.15
C ASP A 54 -13.34 6.14 12.43
N PRO A 55 -14.01 6.81 11.49
CA PRO A 55 -13.41 7.93 10.75
C PRO A 55 -13.10 9.15 11.65
N VAL A 56 -13.63 9.21 12.85
CA VAL A 56 -13.41 10.30 13.81
C VAL A 56 -12.26 9.97 14.79
N GLY A 57 -12.08 8.70 15.13
CA GLY A 57 -11.09 8.23 16.11
C GLY A 57 -9.88 7.52 15.47
N ASN A 58 -10.10 6.84 14.35
CA ASN A 58 -9.07 6.10 13.64
C ASN A 58 -8.71 6.87 12.37
N GLN A 59 -7.53 7.44 12.32
CA GLN A 59 -7.05 8.07 11.10
C GLN A 59 -6.87 6.96 10.05
N VAL A 60 -7.72 6.98 9.03
CA VAL A 60 -7.60 6.12 7.87
C VAL A 60 -7.16 6.98 6.70
N SER A 61 -6.09 6.60 6.06
CA SER A 61 -5.62 7.21 4.83
C SER A 61 -5.24 6.12 3.85
N GLY A 62 -5.74 6.18 2.64
CA GLY A 62 -5.45 5.20 1.61
C GLY A 62 -5.17 5.83 0.27
N ILE A 63 -4.46 5.10 -0.57
CA ILE A 63 -4.25 5.41 -1.98
C ILE A 63 -4.47 4.16 -2.82
N ASN A 64 -4.99 4.37 -4.02
CA ASN A 64 -5.11 3.32 -5.02
C ASN A 64 -4.78 3.89 -6.40
N ALA A 65 -4.55 3.03 -7.37
CA ALA A 65 -4.40 3.45 -8.76
C ALA A 65 -4.96 2.41 -9.71
N GLU A 66 -5.85 2.82 -10.60
CA GLU A 66 -6.46 1.94 -11.61
C GLU A 66 -5.44 1.36 -12.59
N SER A 67 -4.30 2.02 -12.76
CA SER A 67 -3.24 1.61 -13.69
C SER A 67 -2.52 0.32 -13.28
N SER A 68 -2.61 -0.11 -12.02
CA SER A 68 -2.05 -1.37 -11.53
C SER A 68 -2.70 -1.79 -10.21
N PRO A 69 -3.16 -3.03 -10.09
CA PRO A 69 -3.75 -3.53 -8.86
C PRO A 69 -2.76 -3.63 -7.69
N LEU A 70 -1.45 -3.51 -7.95
CA LEU A 70 -0.41 -3.52 -6.91
C LEU A 70 -0.18 -2.16 -6.23
N ARG A 71 -0.90 -1.10 -6.62
CA ARG A 71 -0.66 0.27 -6.14
C ARG A 71 -1.49 0.68 -4.92
N PHE A 72 -2.33 -0.21 -4.39
CA PHE A 72 -3.08 0.06 -3.17
C PHE A 72 -2.16 0.11 -1.94
N ARG A 73 -2.30 1.16 -1.14
CA ARG A 73 -1.68 1.33 0.19
C ARG A 73 -2.68 1.98 1.12
N ALA A 74 -2.67 1.56 2.37
CA ALA A 74 -3.44 2.22 3.40
C ALA A 74 -2.72 2.21 4.74
N CYS A 75 -2.96 3.26 5.52
CA CYS A 75 -2.54 3.40 6.89
C CYS A 75 -3.79 3.58 7.75
N PHE A 76 -3.83 2.94 8.90
CA PHE A 76 -4.93 3.09 9.84
C PHE A 76 -4.44 2.92 11.28
N THR A 77 -5.26 3.32 12.23
CA THR A 77 -4.97 3.12 13.65
C THR A 77 -6.16 2.46 14.32
N LEU A 78 -5.92 1.46 15.14
CA LEU A 78 -6.92 0.78 15.95
C LEU A 78 -6.61 0.99 17.44
N PRO A 79 -7.64 1.06 18.31
CA PRO A 79 -7.43 0.91 19.74
C PRO A 79 -6.72 -0.42 20.04
N ALA A 80 -5.86 -0.43 21.04
CA ALA A 80 -5.02 -1.62 21.35
C ALA A 80 -5.83 -2.90 21.60
N GLU A 81 -7.02 -2.78 22.21
CA GLU A 81 -7.92 -3.91 22.42
C GLU A 81 -8.44 -4.49 21.09
N GLN A 82 -8.89 -3.63 20.17
CA GLN A 82 -9.34 -4.04 18.83
C GLN A 82 -8.18 -4.63 18.00
N ALA A 83 -6.98 -4.09 18.15
CA ALA A 83 -5.79 -4.62 17.51
C ALA A 83 -5.47 -6.05 17.95
N ALA A 84 -5.56 -6.33 19.25
CA ALA A 84 -5.36 -7.66 19.81
C ALA A 84 -6.44 -8.65 19.36
N ASP A 85 -7.70 -8.23 19.36
CA ASP A 85 -8.82 -9.04 18.89
C ASP A 85 -8.66 -9.38 17.39
N LEU A 86 -8.31 -8.38 16.58
CA LEU A 86 -8.07 -8.57 15.14
C LEU A 86 -7.01 -9.64 14.90
N LEU A 87 -5.85 -9.55 15.56
CA LEU A 87 -4.75 -10.51 15.38
C LEU A 87 -5.09 -11.92 15.88
N THR A 88 -6.02 -12.03 16.83
CA THR A 88 -6.48 -13.35 17.31
C THR A 88 -7.41 -14.05 16.31
N GLU A 89 -8.23 -13.26 15.59
CA GLU A 89 -9.23 -13.80 14.66
C GLU A 89 -8.75 -13.88 13.21
N ALA A 90 -7.86 -12.97 12.80
CA ALA A 90 -7.37 -12.86 11.43
C ALA A 90 -6.50 -14.05 11.03
N PHE A 91 -6.57 -14.43 9.76
CA PHE A 91 -5.69 -15.43 9.20
C PHE A 91 -4.26 -14.87 9.07
N PRO A 92 -3.23 -15.50 9.69
CA PRO A 92 -1.85 -15.08 9.56
C PRO A 92 -1.38 -15.14 8.09
N TYR A 93 -0.47 -14.25 7.72
CA TYR A 93 0.12 -14.24 6.38
C TYR A 93 1.62 -14.50 6.45
N ASP A 94 2.08 -15.59 5.80
CA ASP A 94 3.43 -16.14 6.01
C ASP A 94 4.55 -15.35 5.32
N ASP A 95 4.32 -14.81 4.12
CA ASP A 95 5.33 -14.11 3.32
C ASP A 95 4.91 -12.66 3.00
N PRO A 96 4.84 -11.78 4.00
CA PRO A 96 4.44 -10.40 3.78
C PRO A 96 5.57 -9.60 3.13
N ILE A 97 5.30 -9.01 1.97
CA ILE A 97 6.25 -8.16 1.23
C ILE A 97 5.62 -6.79 1.03
N PRO A 98 5.82 -5.84 1.95
CA PRO A 98 5.35 -4.47 1.77
C PRO A 98 6.00 -3.83 0.54
N LEU A 99 5.18 -3.36 -0.39
CA LEU A 99 5.67 -2.67 -1.58
C LEU A 99 5.69 -1.15 -1.34
N GLY A 100 6.70 -0.46 -1.85
CA GLY A 100 6.87 0.97 -1.67
C GLY A 100 5.63 1.80 -2.05
N ALA A 101 5.41 2.89 -1.34
CA ALA A 101 4.45 3.94 -1.67
C ALA A 101 5.13 5.09 -2.42
N PRO A 102 4.38 5.95 -3.15
CA PRO A 102 4.96 7.20 -3.64
C PRO A 102 5.38 8.09 -2.46
N GLY A 103 6.48 8.83 -2.63
CA GLY A 103 7.11 9.57 -1.53
C GLY A 103 6.24 10.67 -0.88
N TRP A 104 5.14 11.06 -1.51
CA TRP A 104 4.18 12.01 -0.94
C TRP A 104 3.14 11.34 0.00
N PHE A 105 3.02 9.99 -0.05
CA PHE A 105 2.17 9.22 0.87
C PHE A 105 2.99 8.79 2.08
N GLU A 106 3.27 9.74 2.96
CA GLU A 106 4.28 9.67 4.01
C GLU A 106 3.96 8.67 5.13
N CYS A 107 2.69 8.31 5.34
CA CYS A 107 2.32 7.39 6.41
C CYS A 107 2.81 5.95 6.17
N PHE A 108 3.05 5.56 4.92
CA PHE A 108 3.39 4.19 4.54
C PHE A 108 4.87 4.06 4.16
N ASP A 109 5.67 3.53 5.07
CA ASP A 109 7.08 3.22 4.83
C ASP A 109 7.28 1.69 4.75
N ALA A 110 7.46 1.18 3.53
CA ALA A 110 7.61 -0.25 3.27
C ALA A 110 8.86 -0.85 3.94
N GLU A 111 9.95 -0.11 4.04
CA GLU A 111 11.19 -0.58 4.66
C GLU A 111 11.02 -0.74 6.17
N THR A 112 10.44 0.26 6.82
CA THR A 112 10.14 0.21 8.26
C THR A 112 9.15 -0.91 8.58
N ILE A 113 8.08 -1.07 7.78
CA ILE A 113 7.09 -2.13 7.97
C ILE A 113 7.73 -3.50 7.77
N GLY A 114 8.51 -3.70 6.71
CA GLY A 114 9.19 -4.96 6.42
C GLY A 114 10.17 -5.36 7.52
N THR A 115 10.99 -4.43 7.99
CA THR A 115 11.94 -4.67 9.09
C THR A 115 11.22 -5.07 10.39
N ALA A 116 10.11 -4.40 10.72
CA ALA A 116 9.32 -4.74 11.91
C ALA A 116 8.66 -6.12 11.80
N LEU A 117 8.21 -6.52 10.61
CA LEU A 117 7.67 -7.87 10.36
C LEU A 117 8.75 -8.93 10.52
N GLU A 118 9.95 -8.72 9.97
CA GLU A 118 11.08 -9.63 10.12
C GLU A 118 11.56 -9.75 11.58
N ALA A 119 11.51 -8.65 12.34
CA ALA A 119 11.86 -8.63 13.75
C ALA A 119 10.76 -9.20 14.68
N GLY A 120 9.56 -9.46 14.16
CA GLY A 120 8.40 -9.87 14.95
C GLY A 120 7.79 -8.74 15.81
N GLU A 121 8.12 -7.49 15.49
CA GLU A 121 7.56 -6.29 16.13
C GLU A 121 6.18 -5.93 15.57
N ALA A 122 5.85 -6.41 14.38
CA ALA A 122 4.54 -6.33 13.77
C ALA A 122 4.10 -7.73 13.30
N GLN A 123 2.80 -7.93 13.16
CA GLN A 123 2.23 -9.20 12.68
C GLN A 123 1.46 -8.98 11.38
N ALA A 124 1.72 -9.86 10.40
CA ALA A 124 1.02 -9.82 9.12
C ALA A 124 -0.23 -10.70 9.15
N PHE A 125 -1.27 -10.25 8.46
CA PHE A 125 -2.53 -10.97 8.33
C PHE A 125 -3.17 -10.78 6.95
N LEU A 126 -4.00 -11.74 6.57
CA LEU A 126 -4.73 -11.70 5.31
C LEU A 126 -6.00 -10.84 5.46
N ILE A 127 -6.09 -9.75 4.69
CA ILE A 127 -7.30 -8.96 4.59
C ILE A 127 -8.24 -9.62 3.59
N GLN A 128 -7.78 -9.82 2.36
CA GLN A 128 -8.60 -10.43 1.31
C GLN A 128 -7.71 -11.20 0.32
N ARG A 129 -8.09 -12.46 0.06
CA ARG A 129 -7.44 -13.28 -0.94
C ARG A 129 -7.96 -12.97 -2.34
N ASP A 130 -7.06 -13.01 -3.31
CA ASP A 130 -7.39 -12.85 -4.75
C ASP A 130 -8.34 -11.66 -5.02
N ILE A 131 -7.99 -10.47 -4.53
CA ILE A 131 -8.74 -9.24 -4.89
C ILE A 131 -8.82 -9.04 -6.40
N THR A 132 -7.80 -9.53 -7.09
CA THR A 132 -7.75 -9.91 -8.49
C THR A 132 -6.84 -11.12 -8.60
N ARG A 133 -6.93 -11.87 -9.68
CA ARG A 133 -6.19 -13.13 -9.86
C ARG A 133 -4.70 -12.96 -9.53
N GLY A 134 -4.23 -13.73 -8.55
CA GLY A 134 -2.84 -13.77 -8.13
C GLY A 134 -2.38 -12.62 -7.25
N ILE A 135 -3.30 -11.80 -6.73
CA ILE A 135 -2.98 -10.65 -5.87
C ILE A 135 -3.83 -10.70 -4.61
N ASP A 136 -3.17 -10.73 -3.47
CA ASP A 136 -3.79 -10.64 -2.16
C ASP A 136 -3.71 -9.22 -1.59
N ARG A 137 -4.69 -8.86 -0.76
CA ARG A 137 -4.61 -7.71 0.14
C ARG A 137 -4.13 -8.20 1.49
N VAL A 138 -2.99 -7.69 1.90
CA VAL A 138 -2.29 -8.06 3.14
C VAL A 138 -2.27 -6.87 4.09
N GLY A 139 -2.37 -7.14 5.37
CA GLY A 139 -2.20 -6.14 6.42
C GLY A 139 -1.04 -6.46 7.33
N ALA A 140 -0.51 -5.43 7.98
CA ALA A 140 0.40 -5.51 9.10
C ALA A 140 -0.13 -4.68 10.26
N LEU A 141 -0.01 -5.18 11.47
CA LEU A 141 -0.46 -4.52 12.67
C LEU A 141 0.62 -4.54 13.74
N PHE A 142 0.88 -3.36 14.29
CA PHE A 142 1.79 -3.16 15.40
C PHE A 142 1.05 -3.24 16.75
N PRO A 143 1.75 -3.58 17.85
CA PRO A 143 1.13 -3.65 19.17
C PRO A 143 0.54 -2.31 19.67
N ASP A 144 1.02 -1.19 19.15
CA ASP A 144 0.51 0.16 19.47
C ASP A 144 -0.76 0.54 18.71
N GLY A 145 -1.27 -0.38 17.85
CA GLY A 145 -2.49 -0.19 17.07
C GLY A 145 -2.27 0.44 15.69
N ARG A 146 -1.03 0.82 15.33
CA ARG A 146 -0.74 1.24 13.95
C ARG A 146 -0.89 0.08 13.00
N GLY A 147 -1.70 0.25 11.99
CA GLY A 147 -1.96 -0.74 10.97
C GLY A 147 -1.67 -0.23 9.57
N PHE A 148 -1.28 -1.15 8.71
CA PHE A 148 -0.93 -0.89 7.31
C PHE A 148 -1.56 -1.95 6.44
N ALA A 149 -1.94 -1.58 5.20
CA ALA A 149 -2.44 -2.53 4.23
C ALA A 149 -1.87 -2.25 2.84
N TRP A 150 -1.61 -3.32 2.10
CA TRP A 150 -1.10 -3.23 0.72
C TRP A 150 -1.57 -4.40 -0.12
N HIS A 151 -1.35 -4.31 -1.42
CA HIS A 151 -1.52 -5.44 -2.34
C HIS A 151 -0.17 -6.03 -2.70
N GLN A 152 -0.09 -7.35 -2.76
CA GLN A 152 1.09 -8.07 -3.22
C GLN A 152 0.73 -9.32 -4.04
N LEU A 153 1.68 -9.81 -4.83
CA LEU A 153 1.54 -11.08 -5.53
C LEU A 153 1.51 -12.24 -4.52
N ASN A 154 0.63 -13.21 -4.74
CA ASN A 154 0.49 -14.40 -3.88
C ASN A 154 1.14 -15.66 -4.47
N GLY A 155 1.91 -15.54 -5.54
CA GLY A 155 2.62 -16.66 -6.17
C GLY A 155 1.75 -17.62 -6.99
N THR A 156 0.46 -17.35 -7.17
CA THR A 156 -0.45 -18.26 -7.90
C THR A 156 -0.55 -17.98 -9.40
N LEU A 157 0.23 -17.02 -9.93
CA LEU A 157 0.23 -16.64 -11.34
C LEU A 157 1.13 -17.51 -12.24
N GLU A 158 1.76 -18.56 -11.69
CA GLU A 158 2.57 -19.51 -12.46
C GLU A 158 1.72 -20.49 -13.28
#